data_290da49c73e3d94e2e76d5c0e2f7100b
#
_entry.id   290da49c73e3d94e2e76d5c0e2f7100b
#
_cell.length_a   1.000
_cell.length_b   1.000
_cell.length_c   1.000
_cell.angle_alpha   90.00
_cell.angle_beta   90.00
_cell.angle_gamma   90.00
#
_symmetry.space_group_name_H-M   'P 1'
#
loop_
_entity.id
_entity.type
_entity.pdbx_description
1 polymer ?
#
loop_
_entity_poly.entity_id
_entity_poly.type
_entity_poly.pdbx_seq_one_letter_code
_entity_poly.pdbx_strand_id
1 'polypeptide(L)'
;MKIIMLGAPGAGKGTQAKMIAAKYGVPHISTGDIFRANIKNGTELGAKAKEYMDKGLLVPDELVVDLVIDRFKADDCAKGYILDGFPRTIPQAEALDKALSAIGDSVDYAINVEDRKSVV
;
A
#
# COMPACT_ATOMS: atom_id res chain seq x y z
N MET A 1 -9.47 10.52 -5.11
CA MET A 1 -9.81 9.12 -5.44
C MET A 1 -8.82 8.19 -4.76
N LYS A 2 -9.31 7.21 -4.04
CA LYS A 2 -8.51 6.30 -3.23
C LYS A 2 -8.70 4.88 -3.75
N ILE A 3 -7.65 4.32 -4.31
CA ILE A 3 -7.71 3.03 -5.00
C ILE A 3 -6.69 2.07 -4.41
N ILE A 4 -7.12 0.83 -4.19
CA ILE A 4 -6.22 -0.27 -3.83
C ILE A 4 -6.11 -1.19 -5.04
N MET A 5 -4.88 -1.45 -5.49
CA MET A 5 -4.60 -2.37 -6.57
C MET A 5 -4.19 -3.71 -6.00
N LEU A 6 -4.95 -4.74 -6.29
CA LEU A 6 -4.70 -6.11 -5.86
C LEU A 6 -4.23 -6.94 -7.05
N GLY A 7 -3.58 -8.05 -6.77
CA GLY A 7 -3.16 -8.98 -7.80
C GLY A 7 -1.68 -9.32 -7.72
N ALA A 8 -1.29 -10.36 -8.46
CA ALA A 8 0.07 -10.85 -8.47
C ALA A 8 1.00 -9.92 -9.25
N PRO A 9 2.29 -9.82 -8.84
CA PRO A 9 3.28 -9.12 -9.64
C PRO A 9 3.38 -9.75 -11.03
N GLY A 10 3.55 -8.91 -12.03
CA GLY A 10 3.71 -9.38 -13.40
C GLY A 10 2.44 -9.48 -14.22
N ALA A 11 1.26 -9.24 -13.62
CA ALA A 11 -0.01 -9.24 -14.33
C ALA A 11 -0.35 -7.88 -14.96
N GLY A 12 0.64 -7.01 -15.12
CA GLY A 12 0.42 -5.66 -15.63
C GLY A 12 -0.08 -4.68 -14.58
N LYS A 13 -0.15 -5.10 -13.34
CA LYS A 13 -0.68 -4.31 -12.24
C LYS A 13 0.08 -3.00 -12.05
N GLY A 14 1.41 -3.05 -12.01
CA GLY A 14 2.23 -1.86 -11.83
C GLY A 14 2.05 -0.85 -12.96
N THR A 15 1.96 -1.33 -14.19
CA THR A 15 1.75 -0.47 -15.36
C THR A 15 0.39 0.21 -15.30
N GLN A 16 -0.66 -0.54 -14.98
CA GLN A 16 -2.00 0.01 -14.84
C GLN A 16 -2.07 1.02 -13.70
N ALA A 17 -1.45 0.72 -12.56
CA ALA A 17 -1.44 1.63 -11.43
C ALA A 17 -0.78 2.97 -11.78
N LYS A 18 0.34 2.93 -12.49
CA LYS A 18 1.04 4.14 -12.92
C LYS A 18 0.21 4.95 -13.91
N MET A 19 -0.48 4.29 -14.84
CA MET A 19 -1.34 4.97 -15.81
C MET A 19 -2.52 5.67 -15.12
N ILE A 20 -3.15 4.99 -14.18
CA ILE A 20 -4.26 5.55 -13.42
C ILE A 20 -3.78 6.72 -12.55
N ALA A 21 -2.63 6.57 -11.91
CA ALA A 21 -2.04 7.64 -11.09
C ALA A 21 -1.79 8.89 -11.92
N ALA A 22 -1.22 8.73 -13.11
CA ALA A 22 -0.95 9.85 -14.01
C ALA A 22 -2.24 10.51 -14.49
N LYS A 23 -3.24 9.70 -14.83
CA LYS A 23 -4.53 10.19 -15.33
C LYS A 23 -5.26 11.06 -14.30
N TYR A 24 -5.24 10.64 -13.04
CA TYR A 24 -5.98 11.33 -11.98
C TYR A 24 -5.11 12.28 -11.14
N GLY A 25 -3.81 12.33 -11.42
CA GLY A 25 -2.90 13.22 -10.69
C GLY A 25 -2.72 12.83 -9.23
N VAL A 26 -2.74 11.54 -8.92
CA VAL A 26 -2.57 11.02 -7.55
C VAL A 26 -1.28 10.20 -7.47
N PRO A 27 -0.67 10.06 -6.26
CA PRO A 27 0.56 9.29 -6.13
C PRO A 27 0.30 7.79 -6.24
N HIS A 28 1.25 7.08 -6.83
CA HIS A 28 1.31 5.63 -6.84
C HIS A 28 2.18 5.18 -5.67
N ILE A 29 1.59 4.47 -4.73
CA ILE A 29 2.24 4.08 -3.49
C ILE A 29 2.36 2.56 -3.44
N SER A 30 3.55 2.04 -3.19
CA SER A 30 3.77 0.63 -2.92
C SER A 30 4.36 0.46 -1.52
N THR A 31 4.11 -0.71 -0.90
CA THR A 31 4.65 -0.99 0.43
C THR A 31 6.19 -0.98 0.42
N GLY A 32 6.80 -1.49 -0.65
CA GLY A 32 8.25 -1.45 -0.79
C GLY A 32 8.80 -0.02 -0.78
N ASP A 33 8.14 0.89 -1.48
CA ASP A 33 8.54 2.30 -1.51
C ASP A 33 8.37 2.94 -0.13
N ILE A 34 7.28 2.61 0.57
CA ILE A 34 7.05 3.10 1.94
C ILE A 34 8.19 2.66 2.86
N PHE A 35 8.56 1.40 2.83
CA PHE A 35 9.64 0.86 3.65
C PHE A 35 10.97 1.56 3.33
N ARG A 36 11.31 1.67 2.05
CA ARG A 36 12.57 2.31 1.63
C ARG A 36 12.64 3.75 2.07
N ALA A 37 11.56 4.50 1.91
CA ALA A 37 11.52 5.91 2.31
C ALA A 37 11.66 6.07 3.83
N ASN A 38 10.97 5.26 4.61
CA ASN A 38 11.05 5.32 6.07
C ASN A 38 12.43 4.93 6.59
N ILE A 39 13.04 3.90 6.02
CA ILE A 39 14.39 3.46 6.39
C ILE A 39 15.40 4.56 6.05
N LYS A 40 15.30 5.13 4.85
CA LYS A 40 16.19 6.21 4.39
C LYS A 40 16.10 7.45 5.28
N ASN A 41 14.89 7.80 5.68
CA ASN A 41 14.63 8.99 6.50
C ASN A 41 14.85 8.73 7.99
N GLY A 42 15.12 7.50 8.41
CA GLY A 42 15.40 7.15 9.79
C GLY A 42 14.20 7.31 10.71
N THR A 43 12.99 7.13 10.23
CA THR A 43 11.79 7.21 11.06
C THR A 43 11.75 6.06 12.06
N GLU A 44 10.99 6.23 13.15
CA GLU A 44 10.83 5.19 14.16
C GLU A 44 10.22 3.92 13.56
N LEU A 45 9.19 4.07 12.74
CA LEU A 45 8.55 2.94 12.06
C LEU A 45 9.51 2.26 11.08
N GLY A 46 10.30 3.06 10.36
CA GLY A 46 11.33 2.55 9.45
C GLY A 46 12.40 1.75 10.17
N ALA A 47 12.84 2.22 11.33
CA ALA A 47 13.83 1.51 12.14
C ALA A 47 13.29 0.16 12.61
N LYS A 48 12.03 0.11 13.05
CA LYS A 48 11.38 -1.14 13.46
C LYS A 48 11.26 -2.13 12.30
N ALA A 49 10.84 -1.64 11.14
CA ALA A 49 10.72 -2.48 9.94
C ALA A 49 12.08 -3.04 9.52
N LYS A 50 13.12 -2.21 9.55
CA LYS A 50 14.46 -2.62 9.21
C LYS A 50 14.98 -3.74 10.12
N GLU A 51 14.67 -3.66 11.40
CA GLU A 51 15.06 -4.68 12.38
C GLU A 51 14.55 -6.07 11.96
N TYR A 52 13.28 -6.18 11.57
CA TYR A 52 12.73 -7.43 11.07
C TYR A 52 13.38 -7.86 9.76
N MET A 53 13.58 -6.93 8.84
CA MET A 53 14.15 -7.23 7.53
C MET A 53 15.61 -7.71 7.65
N ASP A 54 16.39 -7.10 8.52
CA ASP A 54 17.80 -7.47 8.75
C ASP A 54 17.92 -8.88 9.34
N LYS A 55 16.93 -9.31 10.10
CA LYS A 55 16.87 -10.64 10.70
C LYS A 55 16.25 -11.68 9.77
N GLY A 56 15.83 -11.28 8.57
CA GLY A 56 15.15 -12.17 7.64
C GLY A 56 13.74 -12.55 8.07
N LEU A 57 13.14 -11.76 8.97
CA LEU A 57 11.80 -12.01 9.48
C LEU A 57 10.78 -11.18 8.70
N LEU A 58 9.54 -11.66 8.67
CA LEU A 58 8.44 -10.90 8.07
C LEU A 58 8.06 -9.75 8.98
N VAL A 59 7.81 -8.59 8.38
CA VAL A 59 7.33 -7.42 9.12
C VAL A 59 5.89 -7.71 9.55
N PRO A 60 5.55 -7.51 10.85
CA PRO A 60 4.19 -7.74 11.32
C PRO A 60 3.16 -6.90 10.59
N ASP A 61 1.95 -7.46 10.39
CA ASP A 61 0.87 -6.77 9.69
C ASP A 61 0.54 -5.43 10.33
N GLU A 62 0.54 -5.34 11.66
CA GLU A 62 0.26 -4.10 12.38
C GLU A 62 1.27 -3.01 12.02
N LEU A 63 2.54 -3.37 11.91
CA LEU A 63 3.59 -2.42 11.56
C LEU A 63 3.45 -1.97 10.11
N VAL A 64 3.11 -2.88 9.21
CA VAL A 64 2.86 -2.55 7.80
C VAL A 64 1.70 -1.58 7.69
N VAL A 65 0.60 -1.85 8.40
CA VAL A 65 -0.57 -0.97 8.40
C VAL A 65 -0.21 0.42 8.95
N ASP A 66 0.56 0.49 10.03
CA ASP A 66 1.00 1.76 10.61
C ASP A 66 1.80 2.58 9.58
N LEU A 67 2.70 1.93 8.86
CA LEU A 67 3.49 2.58 7.81
C LEU A 67 2.62 3.10 6.68
N VAL A 68 1.64 2.30 6.25
CA VAL A 68 0.70 2.68 5.20
C VAL A 68 -0.15 3.87 5.62
N ILE A 69 -0.69 3.83 6.83
CA ILE A 69 -1.53 4.92 7.35
C ILE A 69 -0.71 6.21 7.50
N ASP A 70 0.52 6.11 7.98
CA ASP A 70 1.41 7.26 8.07
C ASP A 70 1.65 7.90 6.70
N ARG A 71 1.83 7.07 5.66
CA ARG A 71 2.00 7.56 4.29
C ARG A 71 0.75 8.28 3.79
N PHE A 72 -0.44 7.81 4.15
CA PHE A 72 -1.70 8.43 3.72
C PHE A 72 -1.94 9.80 4.33
N LYS A 73 -1.26 10.13 5.42
CA LYS A 73 -1.37 11.45 6.06
C LYS A 73 -0.58 12.53 5.34
N ALA A 74 0.26 12.15 4.37
CA ALA A 74 1.05 13.11 3.62
C ALA A 74 0.15 13.98 2.71
N ASP A 75 0.59 15.21 2.47
CA ASP A 75 -0.20 16.19 1.71
C ASP A 75 -0.53 15.73 0.28
N ASP A 76 0.38 14.97 -0.34
CA ASP A 76 0.17 14.48 -1.70
C ASP A 76 -0.94 13.43 -1.78
N CYS A 77 -1.37 12.85 -0.67
CA CYS A 77 -2.47 11.90 -0.60
C CYS A 77 -3.83 12.56 -0.34
N ALA A 78 -3.86 13.88 -0.17
CA ALA A 78 -5.10 14.59 0.16
C ALA A 78 -6.18 14.43 -0.91
N LYS A 79 -5.80 14.38 -2.18
CA LYS A 79 -6.73 14.21 -3.30
C LYS A 79 -7.01 12.75 -3.62
N GLY A 80 -6.24 11.85 -3.05
CA GLY A 80 -6.35 10.43 -3.31
C GLY A 80 -4.98 9.77 -3.46
N TYR A 81 -5.00 8.49 -3.77
CA TYR A 81 -3.79 7.69 -3.93
C TYR A 81 -4.14 6.37 -4.60
N ILE A 82 -3.09 5.69 -5.08
CA ILE A 82 -3.22 4.29 -5.52
C ILE A 82 -2.24 3.48 -4.68
N LEU A 83 -2.77 2.54 -3.91
CA LEU A 83 -1.97 1.63 -3.09
C LEU A 83 -1.78 0.32 -3.84
N ASP A 84 -0.54 -0.06 -4.05
CA ASP A 84 -0.17 -1.23 -4.81
C ASP A 84 0.59 -2.23 -3.94
N GLY A 85 0.22 -3.49 -4.03
CA GLY A 85 0.91 -4.56 -3.33
C GLY A 85 0.47 -4.80 -1.88
N PHE A 86 -0.55 -4.09 -1.42
CA PHE A 86 -1.10 -4.24 -0.08
C PHE A 86 -2.58 -3.85 -0.11
N PRO A 87 -3.50 -4.57 0.56
CA PRO A 87 -3.26 -5.78 1.35
C PRO A 87 -3.04 -7.02 0.45
N ARG A 88 -2.34 -8.02 0.98
CA ARG A 88 -2.09 -9.28 0.29
C ARG A 88 -2.83 -10.45 0.92
N THR A 89 -3.31 -10.28 2.13
CA THR A 89 -4.04 -11.30 2.88
C THR A 89 -5.32 -10.70 3.46
N ILE A 90 -6.26 -11.55 3.84
CA ILE A 90 -7.51 -11.11 4.46
C ILE A 90 -7.26 -10.38 5.79
N PRO A 91 -6.40 -10.91 6.71
CA PRO A 91 -6.09 -10.17 7.93
C PRO A 91 -5.52 -8.79 7.69
N GLN A 92 -4.67 -8.62 6.67
CA GLN A 92 -4.13 -7.31 6.31
C GLN A 92 -5.22 -6.37 5.81
N ALA A 93 -6.14 -6.89 5.00
CA ALA A 93 -7.26 -6.09 4.48
C ALA A 93 -8.17 -5.61 5.61
N GLU A 94 -8.46 -6.48 6.57
CA GLU A 94 -9.28 -6.14 7.73
C GLU A 94 -8.59 -5.10 8.61
N ALA A 95 -7.29 -5.26 8.86
CA ALA A 95 -6.52 -4.32 9.66
C ALA A 95 -6.44 -2.95 8.99
N LEU A 96 -6.25 -2.91 7.67
CA LEU A 96 -6.22 -1.67 6.92
C LEU A 96 -7.57 -0.94 6.96
N ASP A 97 -8.67 -1.68 6.74
CA ASP A 97 -10.01 -1.13 6.78
C ASP A 97 -10.33 -0.52 8.16
N LYS A 98 -9.97 -1.23 9.20
CA LYS A 98 -10.15 -0.77 10.58
C LYS A 98 -9.37 0.51 10.85
N ALA A 99 -8.11 0.55 10.41
CA ALA A 99 -7.25 1.71 10.59
C ALA A 99 -7.75 2.93 9.80
N LEU A 100 -8.23 2.72 8.59
CA LEU A 100 -8.81 3.79 7.77
C LEU A 100 -10.08 4.34 8.42
N SER A 101 -10.94 3.47 8.94
CA SER A 101 -12.14 3.90 9.66
C SER A 101 -11.81 4.73 10.88
N ALA A 102 -10.74 4.39 11.59
CA ALA A 102 -10.30 5.12 12.78
C ALA A 102 -9.87 6.56 12.48
N ILE A 103 -9.37 6.83 11.27
CA ILE A 103 -8.99 8.19 10.86
C ILE A 103 -10.07 8.87 10.01
N GLY A 104 -11.24 8.25 9.91
CA GLY A 104 -12.36 8.82 9.15
C GLY A 104 -12.20 8.72 7.65
N ASP A 105 -11.40 7.79 7.17
CA ASP A 105 -11.12 7.61 5.75
C ASP A 105 -11.69 6.29 5.23
N SER A 106 -11.78 6.15 3.93
CA SER A 106 -12.24 4.91 3.30
C SER A 106 -11.66 4.78 1.90
N VAL A 107 -11.62 3.55 1.41
CA VAL A 107 -11.19 3.26 0.05
C VAL A 107 -12.38 3.37 -0.90
N ASP A 108 -12.22 4.11 -1.99
CA ASP A 108 -13.29 4.25 -3.00
C ASP A 108 -13.39 3.02 -3.89
N TYR A 109 -12.25 2.46 -4.28
CA TYR A 109 -12.21 1.31 -5.18
C TYR A 109 -11.10 0.33 -4.78
N ALA A 110 -11.41 -0.96 -4.87
CA ALA A 110 -10.42 -2.02 -4.79
C ALA A 110 -10.44 -2.75 -6.14
N ILE A 111 -9.33 -2.69 -6.88
CA ILE A 111 -9.23 -3.29 -8.20
C ILE A 111 -8.31 -4.50 -8.13
N ASN A 112 -8.84 -5.67 -8.51
CA ASN A 112 -8.06 -6.89 -8.56
C ASN A 112 -7.60 -7.13 -9.99
N VAL A 113 -6.29 -6.99 -10.22
CA VAL A 113 -5.69 -7.27 -11.53
C VAL A 113 -5.12 -8.67 -11.50
N GLU A 114 -5.80 -9.59 -12.16
CA GLU A 114 -5.40 -10.98 -12.20
C GLU A 114 -4.73 -11.32 -13.52
N ASP A 115 -3.94 -12.40 -13.52
CA ASP A 115 -3.44 -12.98 -14.74
C ASP A 115 -4.63 -13.42 -15.60
N ARG A 116 -4.54 -13.18 -16.91
CA ARG A 116 -5.63 -13.56 -17.83
C ARG A 116 -6.00 -15.04 -17.76
N LYS A 117 -5.06 -15.87 -17.39
CA LYS A 117 -5.31 -17.31 -17.24
C LYS A 117 -6.21 -17.64 -16.07
N SER A 118 -6.29 -16.76 -15.08
CA SER A 118 -7.16 -16.95 -13.94
C SER A 118 -8.52 -16.30 -14.11
N VAL A 119 -8.72 -15.57 -15.18
CA VAL A 119 -10.00 -14.96 -15.53
C VAL A 119 -10.76 -15.94 -16.40
N VAL A 120 -11.74 -16.58 -15.86
CA VAL A 120 -12.54 -17.57 -16.55
C VAL A 120 -13.99 -17.13 -16.63
#